data_ef8de817f9e674254e00635ea7e0b64d
#
_entry.id   ef8de817f9e674254e00635ea7e0b64d
#
_cell.length_a   1.000
_cell.length_b   1.000
_cell.length_c   1.000
_cell.angle_alpha   90.00
_cell.angle_beta   90.00
_cell.angle_gamma   90.00
#
_symmetry.space_group_name_H-M   'P 1'
#
loop_
_entity.id
_entity.type
_entity.pdbx_description
1 polymer ?
#
loop_
_entity_poly.entity_id
_entity_poly.type
_entity_poly.pdbx_seq_one_letter_code
_entity_poly.pdbx_strand_id
1 'polypeptide(L)'
;MKSKRIKVKIAAYVCLALLGFMTISQFGIKVKADNDTMSMFTGNEVYIYVNGDNAEISNINLENGMVTDFVSPEEVYSWGPVSALLVYTSVMQLCEQGKIDLDASIMEYMPEEFKSGVKFTSDFTVRQLMNHQAGFQNVYYYRYTSNPADLVSLDKLVIDCAPDQIFMPGTTVAYSEYGICLLAYMVQNVSDMNFDTYVKTNILEPLGMTDTSVRASHEDNTYIGDLYRESKYYNYNGEYGLPYYSSMYPALSVVGTVQDMAIFAQGLVSGEVFEKESTKEEFFTPSVLYLDGATPRLANGMAVFKYGDNNEIYGTVGTGMISRAGMLLNAKDGSVLCMVSNQYAPNDYWNKYSQEKFGEMSGIAESFPEDISGRYTKSVMISSGKLSFLGILDTFQIDMAKGKPIAFLAGGDLSNIDGIQGKLFKEGGSTQMQFAYYDIFPYSSGMFILKTGLFILMALAYMYALISIPVGAFIFLKNRFANEKKTPVFRKYYYIQSAVIFFYFLFFLSMCMSAMSSGSPRFTTVVSFTYYIGIVMSFVYLVFLVRTGRKEECSVFEKGNYYINGYNALLVMVFTLIYKLLLF
;
A
#
# COMPACT_ATOMS: atom_id res chain seq x y z
N MET A 1 -20.81 23.25 37.18
CA MET A 1 -20.75 21.78 37.14
C MET A 1 -21.09 21.16 35.77
N LYS A 2 -22.08 21.64 35.00
CA LYS A 2 -22.44 21.08 33.67
C LYS A 2 -21.30 21.17 32.63
N SER A 3 -20.51 22.26 32.61
CA SER A 3 -19.38 22.42 31.65
C SER A 3 -18.23 21.42 31.87
N LYS A 4 -17.92 21.01 33.10
CA LYS A 4 -16.89 20.00 33.38
C LYS A 4 -17.28 18.60 32.86
N ARG A 5 -18.57 18.24 32.94
CA ARG A 5 -19.06 16.94 32.45
C ARG A 5 -19.04 16.83 30.91
N ILE A 6 -19.22 17.94 30.20
CA ILE A 6 -19.18 17.96 28.73
C ILE A 6 -17.73 17.79 28.24
N LYS A 7 -16.76 18.49 28.83
CA LYS A 7 -15.34 18.39 28.45
C LYS A 7 -14.75 17.01 28.73
N VAL A 8 -15.10 16.37 29.85
CA VAL A 8 -14.71 15.00 30.16
C VAL A 8 -15.31 14.00 29.16
N LYS A 9 -16.58 14.22 28.76
CA LYS A 9 -17.22 13.37 27.75
C LYS A 9 -16.58 13.50 26.37
N ILE A 10 -16.25 14.70 25.91
CA ILE A 10 -15.56 14.90 24.62
C ILE A 10 -14.18 14.26 24.64
N ALA A 11 -13.40 14.45 25.70
CA ALA A 11 -12.10 13.80 25.86
C ALA A 11 -12.23 12.27 25.90
N ALA A 12 -13.22 11.73 26.59
CA ALA A 12 -13.51 10.29 26.62
C ALA A 12 -13.96 9.76 25.25
N TYR A 13 -14.76 10.52 24.49
CA TYR A 13 -15.16 10.14 23.14
C TYR A 13 -13.99 10.17 22.14
N VAL A 14 -13.10 11.15 22.24
CA VAL A 14 -11.87 11.19 21.40
C VAL A 14 -10.92 10.06 21.77
N CYS A 15 -10.74 9.75 23.06
CA CYS A 15 -9.98 8.57 23.50
C CYS A 15 -10.61 7.26 23.05
N LEU A 16 -11.94 7.14 23.18
CA LEU A 16 -12.68 5.97 22.72
C LEU A 16 -12.65 5.85 21.20
N ALA A 17 -12.70 6.94 20.44
CA ALA A 17 -12.56 6.93 19.00
C ALA A 17 -11.14 6.55 18.57
N LEU A 18 -10.08 7.06 19.22
CA LEU A 18 -8.69 6.68 18.95
C LEU A 18 -8.38 5.25 19.39
N LEU A 19 -8.86 4.83 20.56
CA LEU A 19 -8.80 3.44 21.02
C LEU A 19 -9.68 2.55 20.14
N GLY A 20 -10.86 3.00 19.74
CA GLY A 20 -11.75 2.29 18.83
C GLY A 20 -11.15 2.11 17.44
N PHE A 21 -10.51 3.13 16.88
CA PHE A 21 -9.81 3.03 15.60
C PHE A 21 -8.63 2.06 15.68
N MET A 22 -7.89 2.05 16.80
CA MET A 22 -6.79 1.10 17.03
C MET A 22 -7.27 -0.30 17.39
N THR A 23 -8.38 -0.43 18.14
CA THR A 23 -8.93 -1.73 18.50
C THR A 23 -9.73 -2.35 17.37
N ILE A 24 -10.43 -1.56 16.56
CA ILE A 24 -11.14 -2.04 15.36
C ILE A 24 -10.15 -2.58 14.32
N SER A 25 -8.97 -1.96 14.19
CA SER A 25 -7.92 -2.49 13.29
C SER A 25 -7.13 -3.66 13.87
N GLN A 26 -7.19 -3.93 15.18
CA GLN A 26 -6.27 -4.87 15.84
C GLN A 26 -6.93 -5.93 16.75
N PHE A 27 -8.11 -5.68 17.25
CA PHE A 27 -8.95 -6.71 17.89
C PHE A 27 -10.08 -7.01 16.91
N GLY A 28 -9.88 -8.05 16.10
CA GLY A 28 -10.84 -8.48 15.11
C GLY A 28 -12.26 -8.48 15.66
N ILE A 29 -13.06 -7.54 15.21
CA ILE A 29 -14.49 -7.76 15.21
C ILE A 29 -14.66 -8.99 14.34
N LYS A 30 -15.13 -10.10 14.93
CA LYS A 30 -15.61 -11.24 14.17
C LYS A 30 -16.78 -10.74 13.33
N VAL A 31 -16.48 -10.21 12.16
CA VAL A 31 -17.46 -10.09 11.10
C VAL A 31 -17.67 -11.52 10.66
N LYS A 32 -18.77 -12.11 11.09
CA LYS A 32 -19.27 -13.33 10.51
C LYS A 32 -19.40 -13.03 9.03
N ALA A 33 -18.58 -13.65 8.21
CA ALA A 33 -18.82 -13.66 6.78
C ALA A 33 -20.13 -14.46 6.62
N ASP A 34 -21.25 -13.76 6.60
CA ASP A 34 -22.50 -14.33 6.11
C ASP A 34 -22.33 -14.49 4.61
N ASN A 35 -22.77 -15.63 4.08
CA ASN A 35 -22.81 -15.92 2.65
C ASN A 35 -23.70 -14.95 1.84
N ASP A 36 -24.22 -13.90 2.45
CA ASP A 36 -25.04 -12.86 1.84
C ASP A 36 -24.25 -11.62 1.37
N THR A 37 -22.91 -11.67 1.33
CA THR A 37 -22.09 -10.52 0.90
C THR A 37 -22.30 -10.15 -0.57
N MET A 38 -22.88 -11.00 -1.41
CA MET A 38 -23.27 -10.63 -2.77
C MET A 38 -24.42 -9.60 -2.84
N SER A 39 -25.18 -9.42 -1.77
CA SER A 39 -26.34 -8.51 -1.76
C SER A 39 -25.99 -7.03 -1.61
N MET A 40 -24.71 -6.65 -1.45
CA MET A 40 -24.26 -5.27 -1.22
C MET A 40 -23.54 -4.63 -2.42
N PHE A 41 -23.43 -5.33 -3.56
CA PHE A 41 -22.70 -4.79 -4.71
C PHE A 41 -23.53 -3.78 -5.48
N THR A 42 -22.95 -2.59 -5.64
CA THR A 42 -23.47 -1.53 -6.51
C THR A 42 -22.32 -1.03 -7.36
N GLY A 43 -22.46 -1.11 -8.69
CA GLY A 43 -21.43 -0.70 -9.64
C GLY A 43 -21.43 -1.54 -10.90
N ASN A 44 -20.47 -1.28 -11.76
CA ASN A 44 -20.34 -1.96 -13.05
C ASN A 44 -19.37 -3.13 -12.94
N GLU A 45 -19.74 -4.23 -13.55
CA GLU A 45 -18.88 -5.40 -13.77
C GLU A 45 -18.84 -5.69 -15.26
N VAL A 46 -17.65 -5.64 -15.83
CA VAL A 46 -17.45 -5.87 -17.27
C VAL A 46 -16.34 -6.88 -17.46
N TYR A 47 -16.59 -7.88 -18.31
CA TYR A 47 -15.51 -8.74 -18.79
C TYR A 47 -15.62 -8.99 -20.30
N ILE A 48 -14.48 -9.26 -20.90
CA ILE A 48 -14.35 -9.78 -22.26
C ILE A 48 -13.49 -11.04 -22.19
N TYR A 49 -14.05 -12.16 -22.67
CA TYR A 49 -13.30 -13.39 -22.89
C TYR A 49 -13.19 -13.65 -24.38
N VAL A 50 -11.98 -13.87 -24.88
CA VAL A 50 -11.72 -14.19 -26.28
C VAL A 50 -11.03 -15.55 -26.36
N ASN A 51 -11.53 -16.40 -27.28
CA ASN A 51 -10.93 -17.69 -27.58
C ASN A 51 -11.07 -17.96 -29.10
N GLY A 52 -9.97 -17.82 -29.82
CA GLY A 52 -9.97 -17.82 -31.28
C GLY A 52 -10.84 -16.70 -31.82
N ASP A 53 -11.75 -17.03 -32.74
CA ASP A 53 -12.69 -16.08 -33.36
C ASP A 53 -13.92 -15.76 -32.48
N ASN A 54 -14.04 -16.39 -31.31
CA ASN A 54 -15.19 -16.21 -30.45
C ASN A 54 -14.86 -15.18 -29.36
N ALA A 55 -15.69 -14.16 -29.23
CA ALA A 55 -15.66 -13.20 -28.14
C ALA A 55 -16.97 -13.26 -27.35
N GLU A 56 -16.83 -13.35 -26.03
CA GLU A 56 -17.94 -13.27 -25.09
C GLU A 56 -17.77 -12.00 -24.26
N ILE A 57 -18.80 -11.18 -24.18
CA ILE A 57 -18.79 -9.90 -23.47
C ILE A 57 -19.92 -9.91 -22.45
N SER A 58 -19.63 -9.53 -21.21
CA SER A 58 -20.62 -9.25 -20.20
C SER A 58 -20.42 -7.86 -19.64
N ASN A 59 -21.45 -7.03 -19.75
CA ASN A 59 -21.48 -5.65 -19.31
C ASN A 59 -22.71 -5.47 -18.43
N ILE A 60 -22.57 -5.61 -17.11
CA ILE A 60 -23.69 -5.52 -16.20
C ILE A 60 -23.51 -4.39 -15.18
N ASN A 61 -24.60 -3.70 -14.87
CA ASN A 61 -24.71 -2.82 -13.74
C ASN A 61 -25.42 -3.54 -12.60
N LEU A 62 -24.87 -3.45 -11.41
CA LEU A 62 -25.42 -4.06 -10.22
C LEU A 62 -25.89 -2.98 -9.24
N GLU A 63 -27.07 -3.17 -8.68
CA GLU A 63 -27.55 -2.43 -7.52
C GLU A 63 -27.96 -3.42 -6.43
N ASN A 64 -27.31 -3.34 -5.28
CA ASN A 64 -27.49 -4.28 -4.17
C ASN A 64 -27.37 -5.76 -4.59
N GLY A 65 -26.42 -6.08 -5.50
CA GLY A 65 -26.16 -7.42 -6.00
C GLY A 65 -27.14 -7.92 -7.07
N MET A 66 -28.09 -7.11 -7.49
CA MET A 66 -29.04 -7.45 -8.56
C MET A 66 -28.67 -6.72 -9.85
N VAL A 67 -28.74 -7.42 -10.98
CA VAL A 67 -28.54 -6.81 -12.30
C VAL A 67 -29.70 -5.85 -12.56
N THR A 68 -29.39 -4.58 -12.76
CA THR A 68 -30.38 -3.52 -12.99
C THR A 68 -30.37 -3.00 -14.42
N ASP A 69 -29.20 -3.00 -15.08
CA ASP A 69 -29.05 -2.49 -16.43
C ASP A 69 -27.81 -3.10 -17.12
N PHE A 70 -27.58 -2.73 -18.37
CA PHE A 70 -26.36 -3.03 -19.12
C PHE A 70 -25.50 -1.77 -19.25
N VAL A 71 -24.22 -1.95 -19.09
CA VAL A 71 -23.23 -0.89 -19.20
C VAL A 71 -22.83 -0.69 -20.66
N SER A 72 -22.57 0.55 -21.08
CA SER A 72 -22.02 0.81 -22.40
C SER A 72 -20.63 0.14 -22.54
N PRO A 73 -20.36 -0.53 -23.66
CA PRO A 73 -19.03 -1.04 -23.94
C PRO A 73 -17.96 0.06 -24.10
N GLU A 74 -18.37 1.30 -24.35
CA GLU A 74 -17.49 2.48 -24.47
C GLU A 74 -17.14 3.09 -23.10
N GLU A 75 -17.62 2.52 -21.99
CA GLU A 75 -17.32 3.05 -20.67
C GLU A 75 -15.85 2.85 -20.30
N VAL A 76 -15.28 3.87 -19.65
CA VAL A 76 -13.85 3.94 -19.34
C VAL A 76 -13.61 3.54 -17.90
N TYR A 77 -12.59 2.71 -17.69
CA TYR A 77 -12.18 2.19 -16.39
C TYR A 77 -10.71 2.46 -16.11
N SER A 78 -10.37 2.60 -14.84
CA SER A 78 -8.99 2.50 -14.42
C SER A 78 -8.52 1.04 -14.48
N TRP A 79 -7.41 0.79 -15.17
CA TRP A 79 -6.80 -0.54 -15.29
C TRP A 79 -6.00 -0.93 -14.05
N GLY A 80 -5.80 0.00 -13.11
CA GLY A 80 -5.08 -0.29 -11.87
C GLY A 80 -3.78 -1.06 -12.10
N PRO A 81 -3.54 -2.17 -11.37
CA PRO A 81 -2.31 -2.97 -11.51
C PRO A 81 -2.07 -3.58 -12.91
N VAL A 82 -3.10 -3.72 -13.75
CA VAL A 82 -2.92 -4.17 -15.15
C VAL A 82 -2.07 -3.20 -15.96
N SER A 83 -2.00 -1.93 -15.57
CA SER A 83 -1.11 -0.90 -16.15
C SER A 83 0.35 -1.36 -16.22
N ALA A 84 0.81 -2.16 -15.26
CA ALA A 84 2.17 -2.68 -15.21
C ALA A 84 2.55 -3.54 -16.43
N LEU A 85 1.59 -4.19 -17.07
CA LEU A 85 1.85 -5.02 -18.25
C LEU A 85 2.37 -4.19 -19.43
N LEU A 86 1.93 -2.93 -19.57
CA LEU A 86 2.51 -2.01 -20.56
C LEU A 86 3.97 -1.70 -20.27
N VAL A 87 4.36 -1.61 -18.99
CA VAL A 87 5.77 -1.41 -18.58
C VAL A 87 6.59 -2.65 -18.92
N TYR A 88 6.11 -3.84 -18.56
CA TYR A 88 6.84 -5.09 -18.82
C TYR A 88 7.00 -5.34 -20.32
N THR A 89 5.94 -5.08 -21.10
CA THR A 89 6.01 -5.16 -22.58
C THR A 89 7.05 -4.20 -23.14
N SER A 90 7.09 -2.94 -22.67
CA SER A 90 8.06 -1.93 -23.12
C SER A 90 9.50 -2.34 -22.80
N VAL A 91 9.75 -2.93 -21.62
CA VAL A 91 11.07 -3.47 -21.25
C VAL A 91 11.46 -4.59 -22.23
N MET A 92 10.56 -5.53 -22.50
CA MET A 92 10.84 -6.65 -23.41
C MET A 92 11.08 -6.21 -24.86
N GLN A 93 10.37 -5.18 -25.33
CA GLN A 93 10.64 -4.57 -26.65
C GLN A 93 12.04 -3.96 -26.72
N LEU A 94 12.51 -3.32 -25.65
CA LEU A 94 13.90 -2.80 -25.60
C LEU A 94 14.94 -3.91 -25.43
N CYS A 95 14.57 -5.02 -24.80
CA CYS A 95 15.44 -6.22 -24.76
C CYS A 95 15.62 -6.84 -26.13
N GLU A 96 14.56 -7.01 -26.93
CA GLU A 96 14.68 -7.57 -28.27
C GLU A 96 15.48 -6.68 -29.23
N GLN A 97 15.50 -5.36 -28.98
CA GLN A 97 16.35 -4.39 -29.66
C GLN A 97 17.81 -4.42 -29.17
N GLY A 98 18.12 -5.22 -28.16
CA GLY A 98 19.45 -5.31 -27.54
C GLY A 98 19.87 -4.07 -26.76
N LYS A 99 18.91 -3.21 -26.39
CA LYS A 99 19.16 -1.99 -25.61
C LYS A 99 19.13 -2.23 -24.10
N ILE A 100 18.45 -3.29 -23.66
CA ILE A 100 18.35 -3.72 -22.26
C ILE A 100 18.74 -5.20 -22.19
N ASP A 101 19.53 -5.55 -21.17
CA ASP A 101 19.75 -6.92 -20.72
C ASP A 101 18.98 -7.12 -19.41
N LEU A 102 18.11 -8.13 -19.36
CA LEU A 102 17.30 -8.43 -18.17
C LEU A 102 18.16 -8.80 -16.95
N ASP A 103 19.33 -9.35 -17.17
CA ASP A 103 20.21 -9.83 -16.11
C ASP A 103 21.32 -8.82 -15.74
N ALA A 104 21.35 -7.67 -16.41
CA ALA A 104 22.21 -6.55 -16.04
C ALA A 104 21.63 -5.75 -14.84
N SER A 105 22.52 -4.99 -14.18
CA SER A 105 22.12 -4.06 -13.12
C SER A 105 21.23 -2.96 -13.67
N ILE A 106 20.14 -2.64 -12.94
CA ILE A 106 19.29 -1.50 -13.30
C ILE A 106 20.08 -0.19 -13.35
N MET A 107 21.13 -0.07 -12.54
CA MET A 107 21.95 1.14 -12.45
C MET A 107 22.72 1.43 -13.75
N GLU A 108 22.91 0.46 -14.61
CA GLU A 108 23.54 0.69 -15.93
C GLU A 108 22.71 1.61 -16.83
N TYR A 109 21.39 1.56 -16.66
CA TYR A 109 20.42 2.28 -17.48
C TYR A 109 19.95 3.60 -16.86
N MET A 110 20.40 3.93 -15.63
CA MET A 110 19.99 5.14 -14.93
C MET A 110 20.91 6.33 -15.26
N PRO A 111 20.35 7.56 -15.36
CA PRO A 111 21.17 8.76 -15.56
C PRO A 111 21.93 9.13 -14.29
N GLU A 112 22.99 9.93 -14.44
CA GLU A 112 23.87 10.33 -13.33
C GLU A 112 23.13 11.12 -12.22
N GLU A 113 22.09 11.85 -12.56
CA GLU A 113 21.26 12.54 -11.57
C GLU A 113 20.59 11.53 -10.62
N PHE A 114 20.03 10.46 -11.15
CA PHE A 114 19.46 9.38 -10.35
C PHE A 114 20.53 8.71 -9.49
N LYS A 115 21.66 8.32 -10.06
CA LYS A 115 22.77 7.64 -9.36
C LYS A 115 23.36 8.48 -8.23
N SER A 116 23.35 9.80 -8.37
CA SER A 116 23.82 10.72 -7.32
C SER A 116 22.78 10.94 -6.21
N GLY A 117 21.49 10.90 -6.55
CA GLY A 117 20.37 11.17 -5.64
C GLY A 117 19.86 9.94 -4.90
N VAL A 118 19.99 8.75 -5.47
CA VAL A 118 19.44 7.50 -4.94
C VAL A 118 20.57 6.50 -4.68
N LYS A 119 20.54 5.89 -3.49
CA LYS A 119 21.49 4.84 -3.10
C LYS A 119 20.74 3.64 -2.57
N PHE A 120 20.84 2.53 -3.27
CA PHE A 120 20.38 1.24 -2.80
C PHE A 120 21.50 0.52 -2.01
N THR A 121 21.11 -0.26 -1.01
CA THR A 121 22.06 -0.99 -0.15
C THR A 121 22.69 -2.19 -0.87
N SER A 122 21.96 -2.76 -1.83
CA SER A 122 22.40 -3.89 -2.66
C SER A 122 21.97 -3.67 -4.10
N ASP A 123 22.80 -4.10 -5.03
CA ASP A 123 22.47 -4.07 -6.44
C ASP A 123 21.44 -5.14 -6.81
N PHE A 124 20.69 -4.90 -7.88
CA PHE A 124 19.65 -5.81 -8.40
C PHE A 124 19.50 -5.67 -9.91
N THR A 125 19.09 -6.75 -10.56
CA THR A 125 18.92 -6.80 -11.99
C THR A 125 17.56 -6.28 -12.45
N VAL A 126 17.43 -5.96 -13.75
CA VAL A 126 16.16 -5.61 -14.39
C VAL A 126 15.13 -6.73 -14.17
N ARG A 127 15.53 -8.00 -14.35
CA ARG A 127 14.68 -9.19 -14.12
C ARG A 127 14.20 -9.27 -12.68
N GLN A 128 15.06 -9.04 -11.70
CA GLN A 128 14.67 -9.01 -10.28
C GLN A 128 13.69 -7.88 -9.99
N LEU A 129 13.87 -6.71 -10.61
CA LEU A 129 12.95 -5.59 -10.47
C LEU A 129 11.59 -5.89 -11.09
N MET A 130 11.53 -6.45 -12.31
CA MET A 130 10.30 -6.91 -12.94
C MET A 130 9.53 -7.90 -12.07
N ASN A 131 10.24 -8.82 -11.44
CA ASN A 131 9.66 -9.86 -10.58
C ASN A 131 9.44 -9.41 -9.12
N HIS A 132 9.46 -8.11 -8.85
CA HIS A 132 9.26 -7.57 -7.50
C HIS A 132 10.24 -8.14 -6.45
N GLN A 133 11.45 -8.47 -6.86
CA GLN A 133 12.50 -9.05 -6.01
C GLN A 133 13.67 -8.08 -5.74
N ALA A 134 13.50 -6.77 -5.96
CA ALA A 134 14.54 -5.78 -5.64
C ALA A 134 14.72 -5.57 -4.12
N GLY A 135 13.89 -6.17 -3.29
CA GLY A 135 13.95 -6.08 -1.83
C GLY A 135 13.32 -4.83 -1.23
N PHE A 136 12.54 -4.09 -2.00
CA PHE A 136 11.95 -2.82 -1.58
C PHE A 136 10.86 -2.99 -0.52
N GLN A 137 10.82 -2.07 0.44
CA GLN A 137 9.63 -1.84 1.26
C GLN A 137 8.55 -1.08 0.48
N ASN A 138 7.32 -1.10 0.99
CA ASN A 138 6.20 -0.38 0.39
C ASN A 138 6.40 1.15 0.42
N VAL A 139 5.77 1.86 -0.53
CA VAL A 139 5.77 3.32 -0.65
C VAL A 139 4.35 3.84 -0.65
N TYR A 140 4.06 4.84 0.20
CA TYR A 140 2.73 5.46 0.29
C TYR A 140 2.66 6.86 -0.35
N TYR A 141 3.80 7.46 -0.69
CA TYR A 141 3.85 8.81 -1.24
C TYR A 141 3.39 8.85 -2.70
N TYR A 142 2.70 9.91 -3.08
CA TYR A 142 2.29 10.22 -4.46
C TYR A 142 1.44 9.14 -5.15
N ARG A 143 0.85 8.22 -4.40
CA ARG A 143 0.06 7.13 -4.98
C ARG A 143 -1.24 7.64 -5.60
N TYR A 144 -1.95 8.51 -4.90
CA TYR A 144 -3.26 9.00 -5.35
C TYR A 144 -3.46 10.47 -5.01
N THR A 145 -4.12 11.20 -5.93
CA THR A 145 -4.60 12.57 -5.71
C THR A 145 -5.92 12.77 -6.45
N SER A 146 -6.81 13.60 -5.90
CA SER A 146 -8.02 14.08 -6.58
C SER A 146 -7.77 15.32 -7.44
N ASN A 147 -6.58 15.94 -7.33
CA ASN A 147 -6.23 17.15 -8.07
C ASN A 147 -5.05 16.88 -9.01
N PRO A 148 -5.25 16.90 -10.33
CA PRO A 148 -4.16 16.71 -11.29
C PRO A 148 -2.97 17.66 -11.13
N ALA A 149 -3.18 18.85 -10.54
CA ALA A 149 -2.10 19.81 -10.30
C ALA A 149 -1.09 19.35 -9.23
N ASP A 150 -1.43 18.34 -8.42
CA ASP A 150 -0.54 17.75 -7.42
C ASP A 150 0.33 16.61 -7.97
N LEU A 151 0.13 16.25 -9.24
CA LEU A 151 0.93 15.23 -9.90
C LEU A 151 2.39 15.67 -10.01
N VAL A 152 3.30 14.73 -9.84
CA VAL A 152 4.73 14.93 -10.06
C VAL A 152 5.22 14.08 -11.23
N SER A 153 6.27 14.55 -11.90
CA SER A 153 6.89 13.83 -13.01
C SER A 153 7.54 12.52 -12.53
N LEU A 154 7.72 11.58 -13.46
CA LEU A 154 8.25 10.25 -13.14
C LEU A 154 9.69 10.30 -12.61
N ASP A 155 10.55 11.15 -13.20
CA ASP A 155 11.91 11.40 -12.73
C ASP A 155 11.94 11.89 -11.27
N LYS A 156 11.09 12.86 -10.95
CA LYS A 156 10.97 13.38 -9.59
C LYS A 156 10.44 12.33 -8.62
N LEU A 157 9.45 11.54 -9.04
CA LEU A 157 8.87 10.49 -8.21
C LEU A 157 9.92 9.44 -7.83
N VAL A 158 10.68 8.92 -8.80
CA VAL A 158 11.64 7.84 -8.55
C VAL A 158 12.81 8.29 -7.67
N ILE A 159 13.17 9.58 -7.71
CA ILE A 159 14.19 10.16 -6.83
C ILE A 159 13.63 10.44 -5.43
N ASP A 160 12.49 11.13 -5.34
CA ASP A 160 11.91 11.56 -4.06
C ASP A 160 11.39 10.39 -3.21
N CYS A 161 10.97 9.29 -3.83
CA CYS A 161 10.29 8.16 -3.19
C CYS A 161 11.12 6.88 -3.12
N ALA A 162 12.41 6.93 -3.43
CA ALA A 162 13.26 5.75 -3.38
C ALA A 162 13.14 5.04 -2.01
N PRO A 163 12.66 3.78 -1.98
CA PRO A 163 12.44 3.06 -0.74
C PRO A 163 13.74 2.44 -0.23
N ASP A 164 13.78 2.19 1.07
CA ASP A 164 14.80 1.32 1.63
C ASP A 164 14.60 -0.12 1.14
N GLN A 165 15.71 -0.84 0.94
CA GLN A 165 15.69 -2.29 0.76
C GLN A 165 15.66 -2.94 2.14
N ILE A 166 14.62 -3.73 2.39
CA ILE A 166 14.40 -4.47 3.65
C ILE A 166 14.60 -5.97 3.50
N PHE A 167 14.74 -6.44 2.26
CA PHE A 167 15.11 -7.80 1.89
C PHE A 167 16.32 -7.77 0.96
N MET A 168 17.06 -8.87 0.91
CA MET A 168 18.10 -9.04 -0.10
C MET A 168 17.46 -9.26 -1.48
N PRO A 169 17.95 -8.59 -2.53
CA PRO A 169 17.47 -8.82 -3.88
C PRO A 169 17.50 -10.30 -4.28
N GLY A 170 16.47 -10.74 -4.98
CA GLY A 170 16.31 -12.12 -5.41
C GLY A 170 15.77 -13.11 -4.37
N THR A 171 15.59 -12.71 -3.09
CA THR A 171 15.19 -13.66 -2.03
C THR A 171 13.70 -13.64 -1.70
N THR A 172 13.04 -12.52 -1.87
CA THR A 172 11.65 -12.30 -1.42
C THR A 172 10.88 -11.56 -2.50
N VAL A 173 9.68 -12.02 -2.79
CA VAL A 173 8.76 -11.29 -3.64
C VAL A 173 7.97 -10.30 -2.78
N ALA A 174 8.04 -9.02 -3.15
CA ALA A 174 7.31 -7.94 -2.51
C ALA A 174 6.83 -6.96 -3.58
N TYR A 175 5.56 -7.04 -3.95
CA TYR A 175 4.97 -6.18 -4.98
C TYR A 175 5.33 -4.70 -4.75
N SER A 176 5.82 -4.05 -5.78
CA SER A 176 6.32 -2.68 -5.66
C SER A 176 5.87 -1.81 -6.83
N GLU A 177 4.93 -0.91 -6.56
CA GLU A 177 4.54 0.13 -7.51
C GLU A 177 5.72 1.05 -7.85
N TYR A 178 6.58 1.33 -6.88
CA TYR A 178 7.82 2.06 -7.11
C TYR A 178 8.75 1.31 -8.08
N GLY A 179 8.88 -0.01 -7.94
CA GLY A 179 9.68 -0.82 -8.85
C GLY A 179 9.18 -0.75 -10.30
N ILE A 180 7.87 -0.76 -10.50
CA ILE A 180 7.25 -0.60 -11.83
C ILE A 180 7.54 0.81 -12.38
N CYS A 181 7.42 1.85 -11.55
CA CYS A 181 7.77 3.21 -11.96
C CYS A 181 9.26 3.37 -12.31
N LEU A 182 10.14 2.68 -11.59
CA LEU A 182 11.57 2.68 -11.87
C LEU A 182 11.89 1.98 -13.22
N LEU A 183 11.19 0.89 -13.56
CA LEU A 183 11.27 0.26 -14.88
C LEU A 183 10.79 1.22 -15.99
N ALA A 184 9.65 1.89 -15.78
CA ALA A 184 9.16 2.88 -16.74
C ALA A 184 10.13 4.05 -16.93
N TYR A 185 10.79 4.49 -15.86
CA TYR A 185 11.84 5.50 -15.92
C TYR A 185 13.08 4.99 -16.70
N MET A 186 13.44 3.73 -16.50
CA MET A 186 14.47 3.08 -17.32
C MET A 186 14.08 3.08 -18.81
N VAL A 187 12.85 2.74 -19.15
CA VAL A 187 12.33 2.79 -20.53
C VAL A 187 12.49 4.20 -21.11
N GLN A 188 12.13 5.26 -20.34
CA GLN A 188 12.35 6.65 -20.78
C GLN A 188 13.81 6.94 -21.12
N ASN A 189 14.73 6.56 -20.24
CA ASN A 189 16.14 6.86 -20.40
C ASN A 189 16.76 6.09 -21.59
N VAL A 190 16.41 4.83 -21.77
CA VAL A 190 16.95 3.96 -22.81
C VAL A 190 16.37 4.30 -24.18
N SER A 191 15.10 4.71 -24.25
CA SER A 191 14.41 5.03 -25.49
C SER A 191 14.54 6.49 -25.93
N ASP A 192 14.97 7.39 -25.02
CA ASP A 192 14.95 8.84 -25.18
C ASP A 192 13.54 9.40 -25.46
N MET A 193 12.50 8.75 -24.91
CA MET A 193 11.09 9.12 -25.04
C MET A 193 10.44 9.14 -23.66
N ASN A 194 9.46 10.05 -23.43
CA ASN A 194 8.61 9.92 -22.26
C ASN A 194 7.90 8.56 -22.28
N PHE A 195 7.68 7.96 -21.10
CA PHE A 195 7.08 6.62 -21.02
C PHE A 195 5.69 6.55 -21.67
N ASP A 196 4.83 7.53 -21.43
CA ASP A 196 3.51 7.61 -22.05
C ASP A 196 3.59 7.68 -23.59
N THR A 197 4.54 8.44 -24.10
CA THR A 197 4.80 8.55 -25.54
C THR A 197 5.34 7.25 -26.12
N TYR A 198 6.27 6.58 -25.39
CA TYR A 198 6.79 5.27 -25.80
C TYR A 198 5.67 4.25 -25.95
N VAL A 199 4.82 4.11 -24.92
CA VAL A 199 3.68 3.17 -24.92
C VAL A 199 2.72 3.49 -26.06
N LYS A 200 2.36 4.76 -26.24
CA LYS A 200 1.48 5.19 -27.31
C LYS A 200 2.02 4.76 -28.69
N THR A 201 3.27 5.10 -28.97
CA THR A 201 3.86 4.88 -30.30
C THR A 201 4.18 3.41 -30.59
N ASN A 202 4.64 2.65 -29.56
CA ASN A 202 5.16 1.29 -29.78
C ASN A 202 4.16 0.18 -29.38
N ILE A 203 3.05 0.53 -28.68
CA ILE A 203 2.06 -0.47 -28.28
C ILE A 203 0.65 -0.06 -28.73
N LEU A 204 0.15 1.13 -28.32
CA LEU A 204 -1.26 1.47 -28.55
C LEU A 204 -1.56 1.70 -30.04
N GLU A 205 -0.77 2.53 -30.72
CA GLU A 205 -0.97 2.84 -32.13
C GLU A 205 -0.82 1.62 -33.04
N PRO A 206 0.22 0.76 -32.90
CA PRO A 206 0.34 -0.47 -33.69
C PRO A 206 -0.85 -1.43 -33.52
N LEU A 207 -1.40 -1.56 -32.31
CA LEU A 207 -2.54 -2.40 -32.01
C LEU A 207 -3.90 -1.75 -32.32
N GLY A 208 -3.92 -0.47 -32.71
CA GLY A 208 -5.18 0.26 -32.97
C GLY A 208 -5.97 0.60 -31.72
N MET A 209 -5.34 0.66 -30.56
CA MET A 209 -5.95 1.01 -29.27
C MET A 209 -6.15 2.53 -29.19
N THR A 210 -7.35 2.99 -29.55
CA THR A 210 -7.68 4.43 -29.61
C THR A 210 -8.35 4.95 -28.34
N ASP A 211 -8.86 4.04 -27.51
CA ASP A 211 -9.70 4.34 -26.35
C ASP A 211 -8.97 4.09 -25.03
N THR A 212 -7.67 4.40 -25.03
CA THR A 212 -6.76 4.28 -23.87
C THR A 212 -5.97 5.56 -23.67
N SER A 213 -5.72 5.91 -22.40
CA SER A 213 -4.85 7.01 -21.97
C SER A 213 -3.86 6.51 -20.91
N VAL A 214 -2.58 6.86 -21.08
CA VAL A 214 -1.47 6.37 -20.26
C VAL A 214 -0.94 7.46 -19.32
N ARG A 215 -0.95 8.72 -19.75
CA ARG A 215 -0.40 9.84 -18.96
C ARG A 215 -1.13 10.01 -17.63
N ALA A 216 -0.40 10.38 -16.59
CA ALA A 216 -0.94 10.59 -15.25
C ALA A 216 -2.13 11.59 -15.20
N SER A 217 -2.14 12.61 -16.07
CA SER A 217 -3.21 13.62 -16.18
C SER A 217 -4.31 13.24 -17.18
N HIS A 218 -4.11 12.18 -17.96
CA HIS A 218 -4.96 11.73 -19.07
C HIS A 218 -5.12 12.75 -20.21
N GLU A 219 -4.16 13.67 -20.37
CA GLU A 219 -4.16 14.66 -21.45
C GLU A 219 -3.62 14.12 -22.79
N ASP A 220 -3.00 12.94 -22.80
CA ASP A 220 -2.55 12.23 -23.99
C ASP A 220 -3.71 11.69 -24.84
N ASN A 221 -4.90 11.51 -24.24
CA ASN A 221 -6.16 11.22 -24.88
C ASN A 221 -7.29 12.00 -24.15
N THR A 222 -7.59 13.21 -24.62
CA THR A 222 -8.53 14.11 -23.93
C THR A 222 -9.95 13.57 -23.88
N TYR A 223 -10.37 12.82 -24.93
CA TYR A 223 -11.70 12.20 -24.96
C TYR A 223 -11.84 11.18 -23.82
N ILE A 224 -10.89 10.28 -23.68
CA ILE A 224 -10.87 9.26 -22.63
C ILE A 224 -10.71 9.92 -21.25
N GLY A 225 -9.87 10.94 -21.15
CA GLY A 225 -9.71 11.70 -19.91
C GLY A 225 -10.99 12.42 -19.46
N ASP A 226 -11.80 12.92 -20.39
CA ASP A 226 -13.11 13.52 -20.07
C ASP A 226 -14.10 12.46 -19.57
N LEU A 227 -14.22 11.33 -20.27
CA LEU A 227 -15.06 10.21 -19.84
C LEU A 227 -14.64 9.70 -18.46
N TYR A 228 -13.34 9.58 -18.20
CA TYR A 228 -12.83 9.16 -16.90
C TYR A 228 -13.22 10.13 -15.78
N ARG A 229 -13.14 11.45 -16.02
CA ARG A 229 -13.56 12.47 -15.04
C ARG A 229 -15.04 12.41 -14.69
N GLU A 230 -15.86 11.94 -15.58
CA GLU A 230 -17.31 11.78 -15.40
C GLU A 230 -17.69 10.41 -14.79
N SER A 231 -16.75 9.47 -14.76
CA SER A 231 -16.95 8.12 -14.24
C SER A 231 -17.31 8.12 -12.75
N LYS A 232 -18.16 7.17 -12.37
CA LYS A 232 -18.56 6.94 -10.97
C LYS A 232 -17.84 5.72 -10.42
N TYR A 233 -17.37 5.83 -9.20
CA TYR A 233 -16.72 4.75 -8.47
C TYR A 233 -17.40 4.53 -7.14
N TYR A 234 -17.57 3.27 -6.75
CA TYR A 234 -18.35 2.91 -5.59
C TYR A 234 -17.44 2.35 -4.49
N ASN A 235 -17.60 2.87 -3.27
CA ASN A 235 -16.95 2.33 -2.09
C ASN A 235 -17.74 1.11 -1.53
N TYR A 236 -17.27 0.54 -0.42
CA TYR A 236 -17.94 -0.56 0.27
C TYR A 236 -19.41 -0.30 0.65
N ASN A 237 -19.79 0.95 0.83
CA ASN A 237 -21.14 1.34 1.24
C ASN A 237 -22.06 1.60 0.03
N GLY A 238 -21.57 1.42 -1.20
CA GLY A 238 -22.29 1.78 -2.41
C GLY A 238 -22.37 3.29 -2.66
N GLU A 239 -21.57 4.11 -1.96
CA GLU A 239 -21.48 5.53 -2.19
C GLU A 239 -20.46 5.79 -3.31
N TYR A 240 -20.79 6.63 -4.27
CA TYR A 240 -19.86 6.97 -5.34
C TYR A 240 -18.93 8.13 -4.96
N GLY A 241 -17.73 8.09 -5.51
CA GLY A 241 -16.73 9.14 -5.41
C GLY A 241 -16.22 9.58 -6.78
N LEU A 242 -15.41 10.63 -6.79
CA LEU A 242 -14.72 11.07 -7.99
C LEU A 242 -13.50 10.19 -8.29
N PRO A 243 -13.07 10.12 -9.55
CA PRO A 243 -11.86 9.40 -9.93
C PRO A 243 -10.61 10.02 -9.31
N TYR A 244 -9.58 9.20 -9.18
CA TYR A 244 -8.27 9.60 -8.66
C TYR A 244 -7.21 9.53 -9.75
N TYR A 245 -6.23 10.42 -9.63
CA TYR A 245 -5.01 10.42 -10.44
C TYR A 245 -3.85 9.87 -9.63
N SER A 246 -2.82 9.35 -10.31
CA SER A 246 -1.63 8.84 -9.63
C SER A 246 -0.35 9.31 -10.30
N SER A 247 0.60 9.83 -9.51
CA SER A 247 1.95 10.05 -10.02
C SER A 247 2.70 8.73 -10.27
N MET A 248 2.24 7.63 -9.66
CA MET A 248 2.69 6.27 -9.99
C MET A 248 1.93 5.70 -11.21
N TYR A 249 1.67 6.54 -12.21
CA TYR A 249 0.83 6.21 -13.36
C TYR A 249 1.27 4.97 -14.14
N PRO A 250 2.56 4.65 -14.28
CA PRO A 250 2.94 3.43 -14.98
C PRO A 250 2.43 2.15 -14.29
N ALA A 251 2.24 2.21 -12.96
CA ALA A 251 1.79 1.08 -12.16
C ALA A 251 0.26 1.05 -11.94
N LEU A 252 -0.43 2.20 -11.97
CA LEU A 252 -1.77 2.31 -11.40
C LEU A 252 -2.79 3.10 -12.21
N SER A 253 -2.39 3.93 -13.18
CA SER A 253 -3.24 5.01 -13.66
C SER A 253 -3.54 4.99 -15.16
N VAL A 254 -3.29 3.89 -15.85
CA VAL A 254 -3.82 3.71 -17.20
C VAL A 254 -5.35 3.62 -17.11
N VAL A 255 -6.03 4.35 -18.00
CA VAL A 255 -7.48 4.31 -18.12
C VAL A 255 -7.86 4.02 -19.57
N GLY A 256 -8.93 3.27 -19.76
CA GLY A 256 -9.38 2.90 -21.08
C GLY A 256 -10.60 1.98 -21.04
N THR A 257 -11.07 1.61 -22.21
CA THR A 257 -12.15 0.63 -22.36
C THR A 257 -11.64 -0.80 -22.09
N VAL A 258 -12.56 -1.71 -21.83
CA VAL A 258 -12.23 -3.15 -21.72
C VAL A 258 -11.89 -3.75 -23.08
N GLN A 259 -12.43 -3.18 -24.15
CA GLN A 259 -12.12 -3.56 -25.52
C GLN A 259 -10.63 -3.34 -25.84
N ASP A 260 -10.11 -2.15 -25.55
CA ASP A 260 -8.68 -1.89 -25.73
C ASP A 260 -7.83 -2.80 -24.86
N MET A 261 -8.27 -3.08 -23.62
CA MET A 261 -7.60 -4.05 -22.76
C MET A 261 -7.56 -5.45 -23.39
N ALA A 262 -8.65 -5.90 -24.03
CA ALA A 262 -8.70 -7.19 -24.71
C ALA A 262 -7.84 -7.21 -25.99
N ILE A 263 -7.80 -6.10 -26.75
CA ILE A 263 -6.89 -5.95 -27.90
C ILE A 263 -5.42 -6.09 -27.43
N PHE A 264 -5.05 -5.42 -26.36
CA PHE A 264 -3.70 -5.54 -25.80
C PHE A 264 -3.41 -6.97 -25.34
N ALA A 265 -4.36 -7.61 -24.65
CA ALA A 265 -4.21 -8.99 -24.20
C ALA A 265 -4.01 -9.96 -25.38
N GLN A 266 -4.77 -9.79 -26.47
CA GLN A 266 -4.61 -10.57 -27.70
C GLN A 266 -3.26 -10.29 -28.37
N GLY A 267 -2.82 -9.04 -28.43
CA GLY A 267 -1.49 -8.66 -28.94
C GLY A 267 -0.35 -9.31 -28.17
N LEU A 268 -0.49 -9.51 -26.84
CA LEU A 268 0.50 -10.24 -26.03
C LEU A 268 0.55 -11.73 -26.36
N VAL A 269 -0.62 -12.41 -26.39
CA VAL A 269 -0.63 -13.87 -26.65
C VAL A 269 -0.37 -14.24 -28.10
N SER A 270 -0.72 -13.38 -29.07
CA SER A 270 -0.36 -13.55 -30.48
C SER A 270 1.14 -13.25 -30.72
N GLY A 271 1.74 -12.39 -29.89
CA GLY A 271 3.10 -11.89 -30.08
C GLY A 271 3.18 -10.63 -30.95
N GLU A 272 2.07 -10.06 -31.39
CA GLU A 272 2.03 -8.89 -32.27
C GLU A 272 2.71 -7.65 -31.67
N VAL A 273 2.78 -7.56 -30.35
CA VAL A 273 3.50 -6.50 -29.62
C VAL A 273 5.03 -6.64 -29.68
N PHE A 274 5.55 -7.76 -30.18
CA PHE A 274 6.97 -8.06 -30.28
C PHE A 274 7.40 -8.29 -31.73
N GLU A 275 8.64 -7.96 -32.08
CA GLU A 275 9.19 -8.24 -33.40
C GLU A 275 9.66 -9.69 -33.54
N LYS A 276 10.01 -10.36 -32.41
CA LYS A 276 10.59 -11.71 -32.39
C LYS A 276 9.74 -12.67 -31.57
N GLU A 277 9.46 -13.85 -32.11
CA GLU A 277 8.78 -14.92 -31.39
C GLU A 277 9.55 -15.32 -30.12
N SER A 278 10.88 -15.29 -30.16
CA SER A 278 11.71 -15.58 -28.97
C SER A 278 11.50 -14.60 -27.82
N THR A 279 11.12 -13.36 -28.10
CA THR A 279 10.77 -12.37 -27.06
C THR A 279 9.45 -12.72 -26.39
N LYS A 280 8.46 -13.14 -27.18
CA LYS A 280 7.20 -13.66 -26.64
C LYS A 280 7.41 -14.91 -25.78
N GLU A 281 8.20 -15.87 -26.28
CA GLU A 281 8.54 -17.07 -25.50
C GLU A 281 9.20 -16.71 -24.18
N GLU A 282 10.19 -15.82 -24.18
CA GLU A 282 10.85 -15.33 -22.96
C GLU A 282 9.86 -14.61 -22.05
N PHE A 283 8.95 -13.79 -22.58
CA PHE A 283 7.95 -13.04 -21.79
C PHE A 283 7.05 -13.97 -20.97
N PHE A 284 6.64 -15.11 -21.53
CA PHE A 284 5.83 -16.12 -20.87
C PHE A 284 6.64 -17.21 -20.16
N THR A 285 7.99 -17.13 -20.18
CA THR A 285 8.81 -18.11 -19.46
C THR A 285 8.86 -17.78 -17.96
N PRO A 286 8.47 -18.74 -17.08
CA PRO A 286 8.56 -18.53 -15.63
C PRO A 286 9.98 -18.23 -15.18
N SER A 287 10.18 -17.08 -14.54
CA SER A 287 11.48 -16.59 -14.06
C SER A 287 11.62 -16.65 -12.55
N VAL A 288 10.53 -16.87 -11.82
CA VAL A 288 10.51 -17.12 -10.37
C VAL A 288 9.66 -18.35 -10.07
N LEU A 289 10.18 -19.22 -9.22
CA LEU A 289 9.47 -20.39 -8.72
C LEU A 289 9.05 -20.17 -7.26
N TYR A 290 8.05 -20.90 -6.82
CA TYR A 290 7.77 -21.07 -5.38
C TYR A 290 8.93 -21.81 -4.70
N LEU A 291 8.99 -21.76 -3.36
CA LEU A 291 10.05 -22.44 -2.58
C LEU A 291 10.13 -23.95 -2.78
N ASP A 292 9.13 -24.60 -3.39
CA ASP A 292 9.23 -26.00 -3.79
C ASP A 292 10.23 -26.23 -4.96
N GLY A 293 10.73 -25.15 -5.56
CA GLY A 293 11.69 -25.20 -6.65
C GLY A 293 11.15 -25.76 -7.97
N ALA A 294 9.83 -25.99 -8.06
CA ALA A 294 9.21 -26.63 -9.22
C ALA A 294 7.97 -25.87 -9.75
N THR A 295 7.18 -25.27 -8.87
CA THR A 295 5.95 -24.59 -9.28
C THR A 295 6.27 -23.18 -9.76
N PRO A 296 5.87 -22.79 -10.99
CA PRO A 296 5.95 -21.44 -11.49
C PRO A 296 5.20 -20.45 -10.58
N ARG A 297 5.81 -19.28 -10.34
CA ARG A 297 5.26 -18.21 -9.51
C ARG A 297 5.08 -16.91 -10.27
N LEU A 298 6.16 -16.43 -10.91
CA LEU A 298 6.15 -15.23 -11.75
C LEU A 298 6.87 -15.49 -13.07
N ALA A 299 6.38 -14.85 -14.13
CA ALA A 299 7.00 -14.78 -15.43
C ALA A 299 7.14 -13.30 -15.81
N ASN A 300 8.35 -12.76 -15.71
CA ASN A 300 8.70 -11.38 -16.09
C ASN A 300 7.67 -10.34 -15.60
N GLY A 301 7.30 -10.42 -14.32
CA GLY A 301 6.37 -9.52 -13.66
C GLY A 301 4.92 -10.00 -13.60
N MET A 302 4.51 -10.93 -14.44
CA MET A 302 3.18 -11.53 -14.42
C MET A 302 3.11 -12.67 -13.39
N ALA A 303 1.97 -12.80 -12.70
CA ALA A 303 1.67 -13.99 -11.93
C ALA A 303 1.43 -15.19 -12.86
N VAL A 304 1.81 -16.38 -12.41
CA VAL A 304 1.50 -17.64 -13.07
C VAL A 304 0.49 -18.40 -12.21
N PHE A 305 -0.72 -18.52 -12.70
CA PHE A 305 -1.81 -19.23 -12.06
C PHE A 305 -2.00 -20.60 -12.70
N LYS A 306 -2.48 -21.57 -11.95
CA LYS A 306 -2.81 -22.90 -12.46
C LYS A 306 -4.30 -23.16 -12.40
N TYR A 307 -4.89 -23.46 -13.55
CA TYR A 307 -6.31 -23.77 -13.69
C TYR A 307 -6.51 -25.14 -14.36
N GLY A 308 -7.66 -25.78 -14.08
CA GLY A 308 -8.03 -27.07 -14.67
C GLY A 308 -6.92 -28.11 -14.54
N ASP A 309 -6.58 -28.79 -15.62
CA ASP A 309 -5.55 -29.83 -15.70
C ASP A 309 -4.11 -29.26 -15.71
N ASN A 310 -3.80 -28.34 -14.78
CA ASN A 310 -2.51 -27.64 -14.67
C ASN A 310 -2.19 -26.69 -15.83
N ASN A 311 -3.17 -26.11 -16.49
CA ASN A 311 -2.92 -25.04 -17.47
C ASN A 311 -2.35 -23.82 -16.77
N GLU A 312 -1.24 -23.32 -17.30
CA GLU A 312 -0.61 -22.09 -16.84
C GLU A 312 -1.28 -20.88 -17.48
N ILE A 313 -1.87 -20.04 -16.65
CA ILE A 313 -2.52 -18.80 -17.05
C ILE A 313 -1.68 -17.66 -16.46
N TYR A 314 -1.25 -16.78 -17.32
CA TYR A 314 -0.37 -15.66 -16.99
C TYR A 314 -1.18 -14.40 -16.80
N GLY A 315 -0.74 -13.46 -15.97
CA GLY A 315 -1.39 -12.18 -15.93
C GLY A 315 -1.26 -11.44 -14.63
N THR A 316 -2.07 -10.40 -14.53
CA THR A 316 -2.16 -9.53 -13.35
C THR A 316 -3.60 -9.31 -12.99
N VAL A 317 -3.93 -9.53 -11.74
CA VAL A 317 -5.21 -9.19 -11.14
C VAL A 317 -4.96 -8.37 -9.89
N GLY A 318 -5.73 -7.32 -9.69
CA GLY A 318 -5.54 -6.51 -8.49
C GLY A 318 -6.59 -5.43 -8.31
N THR A 319 -6.49 -4.79 -7.16
CA THR A 319 -7.39 -3.72 -6.75
C THR A 319 -6.62 -2.42 -6.74
N GLY A 320 -7.09 -1.44 -7.51
CA GLY A 320 -6.73 -0.04 -7.35
C GLY A 320 -7.47 0.57 -6.16
N MET A 321 -7.41 1.89 -6.02
CA MET A 321 -8.11 2.57 -4.93
C MET A 321 -9.64 2.52 -5.09
N ILE A 322 -10.12 2.55 -6.32
CA ILE A 322 -11.53 2.74 -6.69
C ILE A 322 -12.05 1.74 -7.72
N SER A 323 -11.19 0.87 -8.21
CA SER A 323 -11.51 -0.09 -9.26
C SER A 323 -10.79 -1.40 -9.06
N ARG A 324 -11.27 -2.43 -9.70
CA ARG A 324 -10.58 -3.69 -9.88
C ARG A 324 -10.35 -3.93 -11.35
N ALA A 325 -9.20 -4.45 -11.68
CA ALA A 325 -8.89 -4.86 -13.02
C ALA A 325 -8.08 -6.16 -13.03
N GLY A 326 -8.29 -6.98 -14.04
CA GLY A 326 -7.54 -8.21 -14.25
C GLY A 326 -7.42 -8.54 -15.73
N MET A 327 -6.25 -9.05 -16.08
CA MET A 327 -5.96 -9.58 -17.40
C MET A 327 -5.32 -10.95 -17.20
N LEU A 328 -5.94 -11.97 -17.73
CA LEU A 328 -5.51 -13.36 -17.68
C LEU A 328 -5.30 -13.88 -19.10
N LEU A 329 -4.14 -14.48 -19.35
CA LEU A 329 -3.59 -14.82 -20.64
C LEU A 329 -3.24 -16.29 -20.70
N ASN A 330 -3.80 -17.04 -21.60
CA ASN A 330 -3.38 -18.40 -21.92
C ASN A 330 -2.45 -18.38 -23.13
N ALA A 331 -1.15 -18.39 -22.87
CA ALA A 331 -0.14 -18.36 -23.94
C ALA A 331 -0.16 -19.64 -24.83
N LYS A 332 -0.81 -20.73 -24.38
CA LYS A 332 -0.83 -22.02 -25.08
C LYS A 332 -1.91 -22.08 -26.17
N ASP A 333 -3.10 -21.57 -25.88
CA ASP A 333 -4.25 -21.63 -26.82
C ASP A 333 -4.67 -20.24 -27.32
N GLY A 334 -4.05 -19.17 -26.80
CA GLY A 334 -4.32 -17.79 -27.19
C GLY A 334 -5.60 -17.21 -26.57
N SER A 335 -6.25 -17.91 -25.65
CA SER A 335 -7.43 -17.36 -24.99
C SER A 335 -7.06 -16.31 -23.94
N VAL A 336 -7.88 -15.26 -23.83
CA VAL A 336 -7.67 -14.15 -22.90
C VAL A 336 -8.94 -13.79 -22.17
N LEU A 337 -8.82 -13.37 -20.91
CA LEU A 337 -9.92 -12.86 -20.10
C LEU A 337 -9.52 -11.52 -19.50
N CYS A 338 -10.22 -10.46 -19.90
CA CYS A 338 -10.06 -9.12 -19.35
C CYS A 338 -11.29 -8.76 -18.53
N MET A 339 -11.06 -8.24 -17.32
CA MET A 339 -12.15 -7.94 -16.38
C MET A 339 -11.89 -6.59 -15.71
N VAL A 340 -12.94 -5.80 -15.52
CA VAL A 340 -12.90 -4.55 -14.75
C VAL A 340 -14.17 -4.38 -13.92
N SER A 341 -14.04 -3.66 -12.82
CA SER A 341 -15.15 -3.20 -12.00
C SER A 341 -14.83 -1.82 -11.44
N ASN A 342 -15.81 -0.93 -11.38
CA ASN A 342 -15.69 0.39 -10.77
C ASN A 342 -16.07 0.38 -9.28
N GLN A 343 -16.02 -0.78 -8.67
CA GLN A 343 -16.33 -0.99 -7.25
C GLN A 343 -15.16 -1.67 -6.54
N TYR A 344 -14.99 -1.31 -5.28
CA TYR A 344 -14.15 -2.09 -4.37
C TYR A 344 -14.92 -3.34 -3.91
N ALA A 345 -14.89 -4.39 -4.71
CA ALA A 345 -15.62 -5.63 -4.45
C ALA A 345 -14.76 -6.73 -3.80
N PRO A 346 -15.34 -7.70 -3.07
CA PRO A 346 -14.62 -8.89 -2.61
C PRO A 346 -14.11 -9.76 -3.78
N ASN A 347 -13.19 -10.68 -3.45
CA ASN A 347 -12.43 -11.46 -4.43
C ASN A 347 -13.22 -12.52 -5.20
N ASP A 348 -14.42 -12.88 -4.75
CA ASP A 348 -15.22 -13.95 -5.35
C ASP A 348 -15.60 -13.70 -6.83
N TYR A 349 -15.65 -12.43 -7.22
CA TYR A 349 -15.91 -12.02 -8.59
C TYR A 349 -14.88 -12.56 -9.60
N TRP A 350 -13.58 -12.39 -9.32
CA TRP A 350 -12.50 -12.85 -10.18
C TRP A 350 -12.50 -14.36 -10.32
N ASN A 351 -12.62 -15.04 -9.17
CA ASN A 351 -12.59 -16.48 -9.12
C ASN A 351 -13.73 -17.11 -9.90
N LYS A 352 -14.92 -16.50 -9.86
CA LYS A 352 -16.08 -17.00 -10.60
C LYS A 352 -15.81 -17.04 -12.10
N TYR A 353 -15.45 -15.90 -12.70
CA TYR A 353 -15.27 -15.84 -14.16
C TYR A 353 -14.00 -16.54 -14.63
N SER A 354 -12.90 -16.41 -13.90
CA SER A 354 -11.66 -17.11 -14.27
C SER A 354 -11.81 -18.63 -14.21
N GLN A 355 -12.49 -19.16 -13.19
CA GLN A 355 -12.76 -20.60 -13.09
C GLN A 355 -13.79 -21.08 -14.13
N GLU A 356 -14.77 -20.27 -14.46
CA GLU A 356 -15.72 -20.60 -15.54
C GLU A 356 -15.01 -20.73 -16.90
N LYS A 357 -14.00 -19.88 -17.19
CA LYS A 357 -13.31 -19.85 -18.48
C LYS A 357 -12.11 -20.80 -18.56
N PHE A 358 -11.37 -20.96 -17.48
CA PHE A 358 -10.13 -21.73 -17.46
C PHE A 358 -10.20 -23.04 -16.64
N GLY A 359 -11.33 -23.32 -15.98
CA GLY A 359 -11.51 -24.44 -15.07
C GLY A 359 -11.20 -24.09 -13.61
N GLU A 360 -11.38 -25.05 -12.72
CA GLU A 360 -11.11 -24.83 -11.30
C GLU A 360 -9.65 -24.44 -11.06
N MET A 361 -9.43 -23.49 -10.16
CA MET A 361 -8.09 -23.07 -9.79
C MET A 361 -7.42 -24.17 -8.97
N SER A 362 -6.32 -24.74 -9.46
CA SER A 362 -5.55 -25.76 -8.77
C SER A 362 -4.56 -25.14 -7.78
N GLY A 363 -4.25 -25.89 -6.69
CA GLY A 363 -3.23 -25.46 -5.71
C GLY A 363 -3.72 -24.52 -4.61
N ILE A 364 -5.02 -24.29 -4.48
CA ILE A 364 -5.62 -23.79 -3.24
C ILE A 364 -5.64 -24.96 -2.27
N ALA A 365 -4.93 -24.87 -1.16
CA ALA A 365 -4.99 -25.89 -0.13
C ALA A 365 -6.40 -25.90 0.47
N GLU A 366 -7.20 -26.93 0.16
CA GLU A 366 -8.55 -27.11 0.74
C GLU A 366 -8.49 -27.30 2.26
N SER A 367 -7.35 -27.73 2.79
CA SER A 367 -7.08 -27.84 4.22
C SER A 367 -5.60 -27.66 4.51
N PHE A 368 -5.29 -26.93 5.56
CA PHE A 368 -3.93 -26.87 6.09
C PHE A 368 -3.74 -28.04 7.05
N PRO A 369 -2.75 -28.92 6.83
CA PRO A 369 -2.58 -30.13 7.64
C PRO A 369 -2.15 -29.85 9.08
N GLU A 370 -1.79 -28.60 9.41
CA GLU A 370 -1.26 -28.20 10.70
C GLU A 370 -1.82 -26.86 11.15
N ASP A 371 -1.78 -26.64 12.48
CA ASP A 371 -2.13 -25.36 13.07
C ASP A 371 -1.09 -24.29 12.69
N ILE A 372 -1.53 -23.32 11.90
CA ILE A 372 -0.76 -22.13 11.52
C ILE A 372 -1.22 -20.88 12.28
N SER A 373 -1.96 -21.05 13.38
CA SER A 373 -2.41 -19.92 14.20
C SER A 373 -1.22 -19.08 14.65
N GLY A 374 -1.32 -17.78 14.53
CA GLY A 374 -0.26 -16.88 14.91
C GLY A 374 -0.40 -15.50 14.30
N ARG A 375 0.57 -14.65 14.62
CA ARG A 375 0.67 -13.31 14.04
C ARG A 375 1.65 -13.32 12.88
N TYR A 376 1.24 -12.65 11.81
CA TYR A 376 1.97 -12.60 10.56
C TYR A 376 2.08 -11.17 10.01
N THR A 377 2.97 -10.99 9.05
CA THR A 377 3.09 -9.76 8.24
C THR A 377 3.36 -10.12 6.79
N LYS A 378 2.92 -9.25 5.86
CA LYS A 378 3.24 -9.39 4.43
C LYS A 378 4.64 -8.83 4.14
N SER A 379 5.28 -9.32 3.08
CA SER A 379 6.51 -8.70 2.53
C SER A 379 6.29 -7.28 2.02
N VAL A 380 5.08 -6.99 1.54
CA VAL A 380 4.65 -5.63 1.14
C VAL A 380 4.31 -4.82 2.39
N MET A 381 5.34 -4.34 3.08
CA MET A 381 5.21 -3.58 4.34
C MET A 381 6.20 -2.43 4.39
N ILE A 382 6.00 -1.51 5.33
CA ILE A 382 7.01 -0.51 5.71
C ILE A 382 7.64 -0.93 7.04
N SER A 383 8.93 -1.21 7.05
CA SER A 383 9.66 -1.60 8.27
C SER A 383 10.87 -0.72 8.57
N SER A 384 11.24 0.15 7.66
CA SER A 384 12.39 1.05 7.78
C SER A 384 11.97 2.52 7.60
N GLY A 385 12.86 3.44 7.97
CA GLY A 385 12.65 4.87 7.81
C GLY A 385 11.57 5.46 8.71
N LYS A 386 11.18 6.68 8.40
CA LYS A 386 10.30 7.54 9.21
C LYS A 386 8.86 7.04 9.33
N LEU A 387 8.41 6.21 8.39
CA LEU A 387 7.07 5.61 8.37
C LEU A 387 7.05 4.18 8.92
N SER A 388 8.15 3.68 9.52
CA SER A 388 8.25 2.31 10.04
C SER A 388 7.19 1.95 11.10
N PHE A 389 6.56 2.94 11.73
CA PHE A 389 5.43 2.74 12.63
C PHE A 389 4.19 2.21 11.89
N LEU A 390 4.01 2.50 10.60
CA LEU A 390 2.90 1.98 9.79
C LEU A 390 2.98 0.48 9.60
N GLY A 391 4.18 -0.11 9.65
CA GLY A 391 4.35 -1.56 9.52
C GLY A 391 3.61 -2.39 10.58
N ILE A 392 3.12 -1.77 11.66
CA ILE A 392 2.23 -2.46 12.61
C ILE A 392 0.85 -2.72 11.99
N LEU A 393 0.42 -1.87 11.05
CA LEU A 393 -0.86 -1.99 10.35
C LEU A 393 -0.80 -3.12 9.31
N ASP A 394 0.40 -3.50 8.87
CA ASP A 394 0.62 -4.60 7.92
C ASP A 394 0.64 -5.98 8.62
N THR A 395 0.46 -6.02 9.97
CA THR A 395 0.41 -7.27 10.72
C THR A 395 -1.03 -7.75 10.89
N PHE A 396 -1.23 -9.06 10.86
CA PHE A 396 -2.54 -9.67 11.04
C PHE A 396 -2.44 -10.98 11.84
N GLN A 397 -3.57 -11.41 12.39
CA GLN A 397 -3.70 -12.64 13.15
C GLN A 397 -4.32 -13.71 12.25
N ILE A 398 -3.77 -14.89 12.25
CA ILE A 398 -4.39 -16.09 11.69
C ILE A 398 -4.85 -16.97 12.84
N ASP A 399 -6.10 -17.38 12.81
CA ASP A 399 -6.64 -18.41 13.67
C ASP A 399 -7.20 -19.56 12.83
N MET A 400 -7.11 -20.79 13.34
CA MET A 400 -7.67 -21.96 12.67
C MET A 400 -9.10 -22.21 13.14
N ALA A 401 -10.07 -22.17 12.23
CA ALA A 401 -11.44 -22.54 12.50
C ALA A 401 -11.88 -23.70 11.61
N LYS A 402 -12.23 -24.84 12.22
CA LYS A 402 -12.65 -26.06 11.52
C LYS A 402 -11.63 -26.55 10.47
N GLY A 403 -10.32 -26.42 10.76
CA GLY A 403 -9.24 -26.84 9.85
C GLY A 403 -8.95 -25.83 8.71
N LYS A 404 -9.65 -24.70 8.67
CA LYS A 404 -9.37 -23.61 7.70
C LYS A 404 -8.78 -22.41 8.42
N PRO A 405 -7.76 -21.75 7.85
CA PRO A 405 -7.23 -20.53 8.40
C PRO A 405 -8.20 -19.37 8.16
N ILE A 406 -8.42 -18.56 9.19
CA ILE A 406 -9.18 -17.32 9.12
C ILE A 406 -8.23 -16.19 9.47
N ALA A 407 -8.01 -15.26 8.54
CA ALA A 407 -7.20 -14.07 8.80
C ALA A 407 -8.09 -12.96 9.38
N PHE A 408 -7.67 -12.42 10.55
CA PHE A 408 -8.31 -11.27 11.18
C PHE A 408 -7.57 -9.99 10.83
N LEU A 409 -7.79 -9.52 9.63
CA LEU A 409 -7.68 -8.12 9.24
C LEU A 409 -8.57 -7.94 8.03
N ALA A 410 -9.55 -7.10 8.14
CA ALA A 410 -10.50 -6.83 7.06
C ALA A 410 -11.35 -8.03 6.59
N GLY A 411 -11.69 -8.97 7.48
CA GLY A 411 -12.89 -9.81 7.28
C GLY A 411 -12.84 -10.84 6.15
N GLY A 412 -11.68 -11.42 5.85
CA GLY A 412 -11.58 -12.42 4.79
C GLY A 412 -10.92 -13.73 5.21
N ASP A 413 -11.38 -14.82 4.65
CA ASP A 413 -10.72 -16.12 4.63
C ASP A 413 -9.37 -16.00 3.88
N LEU A 414 -8.32 -16.72 4.31
CA LEU A 414 -7.03 -16.72 3.58
C LEU A 414 -7.15 -17.27 2.15
N SER A 415 -8.11 -18.15 1.88
CA SER A 415 -8.46 -18.56 0.52
C SER A 415 -8.99 -17.42 -0.34
N ASN A 416 -9.47 -16.34 0.30
CA ASN A 416 -10.01 -15.14 -0.31
C ASN A 416 -9.08 -13.92 -0.21
N ILE A 417 -7.86 -14.07 0.36
CA ILE A 417 -6.87 -13.00 0.24
C ILE A 417 -6.45 -12.93 -1.23
N ASP A 418 -7.12 -12.09 -1.95
CA ASP A 418 -6.86 -11.67 -3.35
C ASP A 418 -7.14 -12.70 -4.44
N GLY A 419 -7.87 -13.81 -4.19
CA GLY A 419 -8.18 -14.82 -5.21
C GLY A 419 -6.95 -15.48 -5.85
N ILE A 420 -5.81 -15.44 -5.16
CA ILE A 420 -4.49 -15.79 -5.67
C ILE A 420 -4.06 -17.10 -5.04
N GLN A 421 -3.56 -18.03 -5.86
CA GLN A 421 -2.96 -19.27 -5.38
C GLN A 421 -1.83 -18.97 -4.39
N GLY A 422 -1.89 -19.60 -3.20
CA GLY A 422 -0.86 -19.50 -2.18
C GLY A 422 -0.31 -20.84 -1.81
N LYS A 423 0.97 -20.90 -1.46
CA LYS A 423 1.63 -22.12 -0.96
C LYS A 423 2.19 -21.89 0.43
N LEU A 424 2.06 -22.95 1.25
CA LEU A 424 2.59 -22.99 2.61
C LEU A 424 3.92 -23.76 2.61
N PHE A 425 4.95 -23.17 3.22
CA PHE A 425 6.26 -23.79 3.39
C PHE A 425 6.69 -23.76 4.86
N LYS A 426 7.43 -24.79 5.28
CA LYS A 426 8.08 -24.82 6.58
C LYS A 426 9.57 -24.94 6.40
N GLU A 427 10.29 -23.99 6.94
CA GLU A 427 11.74 -23.99 6.96
C GLU A 427 12.23 -23.64 8.38
N GLY A 428 13.09 -24.50 8.95
CA GLY A 428 13.70 -24.26 10.26
C GLY A 428 12.72 -24.07 11.43
N GLY A 429 11.49 -24.62 11.32
CA GLY A 429 10.43 -24.46 12.33
C GLY A 429 9.61 -23.18 12.16
N SER A 430 9.87 -22.39 11.13
CA SER A 430 9.10 -21.21 10.76
C SER A 430 8.13 -21.52 9.62
N THR A 431 6.90 -21.02 9.71
CA THR A 431 5.90 -21.15 8.66
C THR A 431 5.95 -19.92 7.77
N GLN A 432 6.18 -20.11 6.47
CA GLN A 432 6.12 -19.07 5.46
C GLN A 432 5.02 -19.39 4.46
N MET A 433 4.23 -18.41 4.09
CA MET A 433 3.26 -18.52 3.02
C MET A 433 3.71 -17.67 1.85
N GLN A 434 3.62 -18.21 0.65
CA GLN A 434 3.96 -17.49 -0.58
C GLN A 434 2.72 -17.39 -1.46
N PHE A 435 2.43 -16.17 -1.89
CA PHE A 435 1.44 -15.83 -2.91
C PHE A 435 2.16 -15.28 -4.14
N ALA A 436 1.49 -15.13 -5.24
CA ALA A 436 2.14 -14.69 -6.48
C ALA A 436 3.00 -13.44 -6.25
N TYR A 437 2.45 -12.38 -5.65
CA TYR A 437 3.08 -11.07 -5.55
C TYR A 437 3.63 -10.71 -4.17
N TYR A 438 3.51 -11.58 -3.17
CA TYR A 438 4.05 -11.32 -1.83
C TYR A 438 4.24 -12.60 -1.01
N ASP A 439 5.13 -12.50 -0.04
CA ASP A 439 5.36 -13.50 0.98
C ASP A 439 4.72 -13.07 2.30
N ILE A 440 4.34 -14.04 3.12
CA ILE A 440 3.83 -13.83 4.47
C ILE A 440 4.77 -14.55 5.45
N PHE A 441 5.24 -13.78 6.43
CA PHE A 441 6.18 -14.23 7.44
C PHE A 441 5.55 -14.19 8.84
N PRO A 442 5.96 -15.09 9.77
CA PRO A 442 5.61 -14.95 11.18
C PRO A 442 6.09 -13.61 11.75
N TYR A 443 5.25 -12.95 12.51
CA TYR A 443 5.59 -11.71 13.20
C TYR A 443 5.60 -11.93 14.71
N SER A 444 6.65 -11.44 15.38
CA SER A 444 6.80 -11.59 16.83
C SER A 444 5.65 -10.95 17.59
N SER A 445 4.87 -11.75 18.32
CA SER A 445 3.80 -11.26 19.21
C SER A 445 4.36 -10.33 20.30
N GLY A 446 5.58 -10.59 20.78
CA GLY A 446 6.24 -9.72 21.76
C GLY A 446 6.56 -8.34 21.18
N MET A 447 7.06 -8.27 19.94
CA MET A 447 7.33 -7.00 19.26
C MET A 447 6.02 -6.26 18.95
N PHE A 448 4.97 -6.96 18.57
CA PHE A 448 3.65 -6.38 18.36
C PHE A 448 3.10 -5.74 19.64
N ILE A 449 3.13 -6.47 20.76
CA ILE A 449 2.67 -5.96 22.08
C ILE A 449 3.51 -4.75 22.50
N LEU A 450 4.84 -4.80 22.31
CA LEU A 450 5.74 -3.69 22.64
C LEU A 450 5.39 -2.43 21.83
N LYS A 451 5.29 -2.54 20.51
CA LYS A 451 4.98 -1.40 19.63
C LYS A 451 3.58 -0.84 19.92
N THR A 452 2.57 -1.70 20.02
CA THR A 452 1.19 -1.29 20.34
C THR A 452 1.11 -0.65 21.73
N GLY A 453 1.76 -1.24 22.74
CA GLY A 453 1.82 -0.71 24.09
C GLY A 453 2.46 0.68 24.13
N LEU A 454 3.57 0.88 23.43
CA LEU A 454 4.21 2.20 23.33
C LEU A 454 3.31 3.24 22.67
N PHE A 455 2.56 2.86 21.64
CA PHE A 455 1.63 3.76 21.00
C PHE A 455 0.49 4.18 21.94
N ILE A 456 -0.08 3.23 22.68
CA ILE A 456 -1.11 3.51 23.71
C ILE A 456 -0.56 4.43 24.79
N LEU A 457 0.64 4.16 25.31
CA LEU A 457 1.29 4.99 26.31
C LEU A 457 1.54 6.42 25.81
N MET A 458 1.95 6.56 24.55
CA MET A 458 2.15 7.86 23.92
C MET A 458 0.84 8.63 23.77
N ALA A 459 -0.24 7.96 23.37
CA ALA A 459 -1.59 8.55 23.31
C ALA A 459 -2.07 9.02 24.70
N LEU A 460 -1.82 8.25 25.75
CA LEU A 460 -2.13 8.63 27.13
C LEU A 460 -1.30 9.83 27.59
N ALA A 461 -0.01 9.89 27.24
CA ALA A 461 0.86 11.04 27.52
C ALA A 461 0.36 12.31 26.82
N TYR A 462 -0.12 12.19 25.58
CA TYR A 462 -0.74 13.30 24.85
C TYR A 462 -2.02 13.78 25.52
N MET A 463 -2.90 12.86 25.92
CA MET A 463 -4.14 13.21 26.65
C MET A 463 -3.83 13.92 27.96
N TYR A 464 -2.82 13.47 28.69
CA TYR A 464 -2.34 14.13 29.88
C TYR A 464 -1.85 15.56 29.57
N ALA A 465 -1.06 15.75 28.52
CA ALA A 465 -0.58 17.06 28.08
C ALA A 465 -1.75 17.98 27.67
N LEU A 466 -2.71 17.45 26.92
CA LEU A 466 -3.92 18.17 26.48
C LEU A 466 -4.73 18.73 27.65
N ILE A 467 -4.80 18.00 28.76
CA ILE A 467 -5.49 18.44 29.97
C ILE A 467 -4.62 19.39 30.82
N SER A 468 -3.33 19.09 30.94
CA SER A 468 -2.41 19.84 31.80
C SER A 468 -2.17 21.27 31.34
N ILE A 469 -2.13 21.52 30.02
CA ILE A 469 -1.88 22.84 29.44
C ILE A 469 -2.99 23.85 29.81
N PRO A 470 -4.29 23.61 29.53
CA PRO A 470 -5.34 24.57 29.89
C PRO A 470 -5.52 24.71 31.42
N VAL A 471 -5.32 23.63 32.18
CA VAL A 471 -5.31 23.70 33.65
C VAL A 471 -4.20 24.63 34.15
N GLY A 472 -3.00 24.48 33.56
CA GLY A 472 -1.87 25.34 33.86
C GLY A 472 -2.10 26.80 33.48
N ALA A 473 -2.65 27.06 32.32
CA ALA A 473 -3.01 28.41 31.90
C ALA A 473 -4.05 29.04 32.86
N PHE A 474 -5.04 28.25 33.29
CA PHE A 474 -6.03 28.72 34.26
C PHE A 474 -5.38 29.05 35.62
N ILE A 475 -4.53 28.19 36.13
CA ILE A 475 -3.80 28.43 37.41
C ILE A 475 -2.89 29.66 37.26
N PHE A 476 -2.18 29.82 36.14
CA PHE A 476 -1.34 30.99 35.89
C PHE A 476 -2.14 32.28 35.88
N LEU A 477 -3.28 32.33 35.20
CA LEU A 477 -4.15 33.48 35.18
C LEU A 477 -4.72 33.78 36.55
N LYS A 478 -5.21 32.77 37.28
CA LYS A 478 -5.71 32.91 38.66
C LYS A 478 -4.65 33.55 39.57
N ASN A 479 -3.42 33.02 39.57
CA ASN A 479 -2.34 33.50 40.43
C ASN A 479 -1.91 34.94 40.05
N ARG A 480 -1.93 35.29 38.78
CA ARG A 480 -1.66 36.64 38.30
C ARG A 480 -2.70 37.67 38.78
N PHE A 481 -3.99 37.30 38.77
CA PHE A 481 -5.07 38.17 39.28
C PHE A 481 -5.11 38.23 40.83
N ALA A 482 -4.61 37.18 41.52
CA ALA A 482 -4.58 37.13 42.97
C ALA A 482 -3.35 37.80 43.61
N ASN A 483 -2.44 38.39 42.82
CA ASN A 483 -1.15 38.98 43.25
C ASN A 483 -0.25 38.00 44.06
N GLU A 484 -0.39 36.66 43.88
CA GLU A 484 0.46 35.67 44.55
C GLU A 484 1.87 35.66 43.93
N LYS A 485 2.86 36.10 44.70
CA LYS A 485 4.21 36.39 44.21
C LYS A 485 5.18 35.19 44.08
N LYS A 486 4.82 33.97 44.47
CA LYS A 486 5.73 32.81 44.40
C LYS A 486 5.13 31.65 43.61
N THR A 487 5.40 31.64 42.31
CA THR A 487 5.23 30.39 41.52
C THR A 487 6.51 29.57 41.61
N PRO A 488 6.43 28.24 41.86
CA PRO A 488 7.57 27.36 41.85
C PRO A 488 8.36 27.48 40.54
N VAL A 489 9.69 27.59 40.65
CA VAL A 489 10.57 27.84 39.49
C VAL A 489 10.48 26.72 38.46
N PHE A 490 10.34 25.48 38.92
CA PHE A 490 10.28 24.31 38.05
C PHE A 490 8.95 24.18 37.31
N ARG A 491 7.86 24.84 37.75
CA ARG A 491 6.53 24.78 37.13
C ARG A 491 6.55 25.22 35.65
N LYS A 492 7.41 26.18 35.29
CA LYS A 492 7.56 26.61 33.87
C LYS A 492 8.10 25.47 33.00
N TYR A 493 9.07 24.69 33.48
CA TYR A 493 9.65 23.57 32.75
C TYR A 493 8.62 22.45 32.59
N TYR A 494 7.78 22.21 33.59
CA TYR A 494 6.66 21.28 33.51
C TYR A 494 5.70 21.63 32.36
N TYR A 495 5.30 22.92 32.22
CA TYR A 495 4.41 23.32 31.14
C TYR A 495 5.10 23.31 29.76
N ILE A 496 6.37 23.67 29.69
CA ILE A 496 7.15 23.55 28.47
C ILE A 496 7.17 22.09 28.01
N GLN A 497 7.45 21.15 28.91
CA GLN A 497 7.45 19.72 28.56
C GLN A 497 6.07 19.22 28.16
N SER A 498 5.01 19.66 28.80
CA SER A 498 3.64 19.32 28.40
C SER A 498 3.34 19.84 26.99
N ALA A 499 3.78 21.05 26.65
CA ALA A 499 3.66 21.61 25.30
C ALA A 499 4.49 20.81 24.28
N VAL A 500 5.71 20.41 24.64
CA VAL A 500 6.55 19.54 23.78
C VAL A 500 5.82 18.23 23.46
N ILE A 501 5.23 17.54 24.44
CA ILE A 501 4.51 16.30 24.25
C ILE A 501 3.28 16.52 23.35
N PHE A 502 2.53 17.61 23.59
CA PHE A 502 1.36 17.97 22.80
C PHE A 502 1.71 18.16 21.32
N PHE A 503 2.68 19.01 21.02
CA PHE A 503 3.09 19.27 19.65
C PHE A 503 3.77 18.06 19.01
N TYR A 504 4.58 17.32 19.75
CA TYR A 504 5.20 16.08 19.27
C TYR A 504 4.16 15.11 18.73
N PHE A 505 3.11 14.83 19.51
CA PHE A 505 2.07 13.90 19.10
C PHE A 505 1.18 14.47 17.99
N LEU A 506 0.92 15.76 17.99
CA LEU A 506 0.19 16.43 16.92
C LEU A 506 0.93 16.32 15.59
N PHE A 507 2.24 16.55 15.59
CA PHE A 507 3.07 16.37 14.39
C PHE A 507 3.14 14.91 13.97
N PHE A 508 3.19 13.97 14.91
CA PHE A 508 3.11 12.55 14.60
C PHE A 508 1.80 12.20 13.89
N LEU A 509 0.66 12.63 14.41
CA LEU A 509 -0.64 12.41 13.76
C LEU A 509 -0.71 13.06 12.38
N SER A 510 -0.18 14.28 12.22
CA SER A 510 -0.16 14.94 10.91
C SER A 510 0.71 14.19 9.90
N MET A 511 1.79 13.58 10.33
CA MET A 511 2.63 12.72 9.49
C MET A 511 1.90 11.42 9.10
N CYS A 512 1.17 10.80 10.04
CA CYS A 512 0.31 9.65 9.74
C CYS A 512 -0.74 10.00 8.67
N MET A 513 -1.44 11.11 8.87
CA MET A 513 -2.47 11.57 7.93
C MET A 513 -1.87 11.89 6.55
N SER A 514 -0.73 12.57 6.51
CA SER A 514 -0.05 12.86 5.24
C SER A 514 0.37 11.59 4.50
N ALA A 515 0.91 10.59 5.20
CA ALA A 515 1.26 9.31 4.59
C ALA A 515 0.03 8.57 4.05
N MET A 516 -1.05 8.50 4.85
CA MET A 516 -2.30 7.84 4.44
C MET A 516 -3.02 8.55 3.29
N SER A 517 -2.85 9.87 3.16
CA SER A 517 -3.40 10.67 2.06
C SER A 517 -2.46 10.79 0.86
N SER A 518 -1.47 9.92 0.74
CA SER A 518 -0.47 9.94 -0.35
C SER A 518 0.32 11.25 -0.47
N GLY A 519 0.58 11.92 0.66
CA GLY A 519 1.29 13.20 0.71
C GLY A 519 2.76 13.14 0.28
N SER A 520 3.38 14.31 0.21
CA SER A 520 4.79 14.44 -0.22
C SER A 520 5.79 13.96 0.85
N PRO A 521 6.88 13.25 0.45
CA PRO A 521 7.95 12.88 1.38
C PRO A 521 8.67 14.09 2.00
N ARG A 522 8.63 15.25 1.35
CA ARG A 522 9.21 16.49 1.91
C ARG A 522 8.53 16.92 3.21
N PHE A 523 7.20 16.77 3.29
CA PHE A 523 6.47 17.08 4.51
C PHE A 523 6.94 16.21 5.68
N THR A 524 7.07 14.90 5.48
CA THR A 524 7.57 13.99 6.54
C THR A 524 9.00 14.33 6.96
N THR A 525 9.83 14.81 6.04
CA THR A 525 11.19 15.26 6.35
C THR A 525 11.18 16.50 7.24
N VAL A 526 10.38 17.51 6.90
CA VAL A 526 10.24 18.73 7.74
C VAL A 526 9.72 18.38 9.13
N VAL A 527 8.68 17.55 9.21
CA VAL A 527 8.12 17.11 10.51
C VAL A 527 9.16 16.35 11.34
N SER A 528 10.04 15.56 10.71
CA SER A 528 11.08 14.81 11.43
C SER A 528 12.04 15.70 12.21
N PHE A 529 12.31 16.94 11.75
CA PHE A 529 13.13 17.89 12.55
C PHE A 529 12.49 18.24 13.91
N THR A 530 11.15 18.22 14.00
CA THR A 530 10.47 18.49 15.28
C THR A 530 10.73 17.39 16.31
N TYR A 531 11.03 16.16 15.88
CA TYR A 531 11.35 15.05 16.78
C TYR A 531 12.72 15.22 17.45
N TYR A 532 13.71 15.79 16.76
CA TYR A 532 14.98 16.15 17.37
C TYR A 532 14.78 17.17 18.49
N ILE A 533 13.97 18.20 18.24
CA ILE A 533 13.61 19.18 19.25
C ILE A 533 12.91 18.49 20.43
N GLY A 534 11.97 17.58 20.15
CA GLY A 534 11.26 16.80 21.17
C GLY A 534 12.20 16.01 22.06
N ILE A 535 13.21 15.31 21.49
CA ILE A 535 14.22 14.55 22.26
C ILE A 535 15.07 15.50 23.11
N VAL A 536 15.62 16.56 22.51
CA VAL A 536 16.50 17.51 23.22
C VAL A 536 15.76 18.13 24.39
N MET A 537 14.55 18.62 24.16
CA MET A 537 13.74 19.24 25.21
C MET A 537 13.35 18.24 26.31
N SER A 538 13.03 17.02 25.95
CA SER A 538 12.73 15.95 26.90
C SER A 538 13.95 15.58 27.75
N PHE A 539 15.13 15.50 27.15
CA PHE A 539 16.38 15.28 27.87
C PHE A 539 16.69 16.43 28.82
N VAL A 540 16.58 17.68 28.37
CA VAL A 540 16.74 18.88 29.19
C VAL A 540 15.80 18.86 30.38
N TYR A 541 14.53 18.52 30.16
CA TYR A 541 13.54 18.39 31.23
C TYR A 541 13.97 17.38 32.30
N LEU A 542 14.42 16.18 31.88
CA LEU A 542 14.90 15.14 32.83
C LEU A 542 16.07 15.61 33.66
N VAL A 543 17.06 16.28 33.05
CA VAL A 543 18.20 16.85 33.76
C VAL A 543 17.74 17.89 34.79
N PHE A 544 16.85 18.80 34.43
CA PHE A 544 16.32 19.80 35.36
C PHE A 544 15.41 19.19 36.42
N LEU A 545 14.63 18.13 36.11
CA LEU A 545 13.86 17.41 37.12
C LEU A 545 14.73 16.87 38.24
N VAL A 546 15.87 16.26 37.89
CA VAL A 546 16.80 15.70 38.87
C VAL A 546 17.53 16.80 39.67
N ARG A 547 17.96 17.88 39.01
CA ARG A 547 18.78 18.96 39.62
C ARG A 547 17.94 19.92 40.46
N THR A 548 16.77 20.31 39.97
CA THR A 548 15.96 21.39 40.54
C THR A 548 14.59 20.90 41.02
N GLY A 549 13.81 20.24 40.16
CA GLY A 549 12.42 19.85 40.48
C GLY A 549 12.33 18.88 41.67
N ARG A 550 13.33 18.02 41.86
CA ARG A 550 13.41 17.10 43.00
C ARG A 550 13.57 17.81 44.34
N LYS A 551 14.24 18.96 44.32
CA LYS A 551 14.57 19.75 45.52
C LYS A 551 13.58 20.86 45.83
N GLU A 552 12.65 21.13 44.88
CA GLU A 552 11.72 22.23 45.04
C GLU A 552 10.67 21.94 46.11
N GLU A 553 10.40 22.91 46.95
CA GLU A 553 9.33 22.85 47.94
C GLU A 553 8.00 23.18 47.28
N CYS A 554 7.23 22.16 47.02
CA CYS A 554 5.89 22.26 46.42
C CYS A 554 4.97 21.15 46.95
N SER A 555 3.67 21.22 46.65
CA SER A 555 2.73 20.20 47.10
C SER A 555 3.08 18.81 46.56
N VAL A 556 2.69 17.76 47.30
CA VAL A 556 2.89 16.36 46.82
C VAL A 556 2.26 16.13 45.47
N PHE A 557 1.12 16.75 45.20
CA PHE A 557 0.42 16.66 43.93
C PHE A 557 1.23 17.29 42.78
N GLU A 558 1.82 18.46 42.99
CA GLU A 558 2.67 19.11 41.97
C GLU A 558 3.94 18.30 41.71
N LYS A 559 4.54 17.77 42.77
CA LYS A 559 5.72 16.91 42.65
C LYS A 559 5.40 15.64 41.87
N GLY A 560 4.21 15.05 42.09
CA GLY A 560 3.70 13.92 41.32
C GLY A 560 3.58 14.25 39.84
N ASN A 561 3.02 15.40 39.49
CA ASN A 561 2.92 15.85 38.09
C ASN A 561 4.28 16.07 37.42
N TYR A 562 5.29 16.55 38.17
CA TYR A 562 6.64 16.69 37.62
C TYR A 562 7.25 15.33 37.25
N TYR A 563 7.04 14.30 38.09
CA TYR A 563 7.51 12.94 37.79
C TYR A 563 6.73 12.27 36.65
N ILE A 564 5.42 12.49 36.56
CA ILE A 564 4.60 12.00 35.43
C ILE A 564 5.14 12.58 34.12
N ASN A 565 5.42 13.89 34.07
CA ASN A 565 6.03 14.50 32.88
C ASN A 565 7.47 14.03 32.64
N GLY A 566 8.21 13.64 33.67
CA GLY A 566 9.52 12.97 33.54
C GLY A 566 9.40 11.62 32.87
N TYR A 567 8.41 10.82 33.26
CA TYR A 567 8.08 9.57 32.59
C TYR A 567 7.67 9.81 31.13
N ASN A 568 6.80 10.79 30.87
CA ASN A 568 6.39 11.15 29.51
C ASN A 568 7.56 11.65 28.64
N ALA A 569 8.51 12.38 29.24
CA ALA A 569 9.74 12.80 28.56
C ALA A 569 10.60 11.59 28.12
N LEU A 570 10.75 10.61 29.01
CA LEU A 570 11.43 9.35 28.70
C LEU A 570 10.67 8.58 27.59
N LEU A 571 9.35 8.55 27.67
CA LEU A 571 8.50 7.88 26.68
C LEU A 571 8.66 8.51 25.28
N VAL A 572 8.72 9.85 25.17
CA VAL A 572 9.00 10.55 23.89
C VAL A 572 10.31 10.07 23.28
N MET A 573 11.37 9.97 24.11
CA MET A 573 12.68 9.52 23.63
C MET A 573 12.63 8.07 23.15
N VAL A 574 12.06 7.16 23.94
CA VAL A 574 11.93 5.72 23.60
C VAL A 574 11.06 5.53 22.35
N PHE A 575 9.92 6.22 22.29
CA PHE A 575 9.02 6.17 21.13
C PHE A 575 9.73 6.61 19.85
N THR A 576 10.46 7.73 19.90
CA THR A 576 11.21 8.25 18.73
C THR A 576 12.26 7.24 18.25
N LEU A 577 12.97 6.59 19.16
CA LEU A 577 14.01 5.62 18.81
C LEU A 577 13.41 4.32 18.23
N ILE A 578 12.39 3.77 18.87
CA ILE A 578 11.77 2.50 18.44
C ILE A 578 11.10 2.63 17.08
N TYR A 579 10.43 3.76 16.82
CA TYR A 579 9.78 4.00 15.55
C TYR A 579 10.68 4.70 14.52
N LYS A 580 11.97 4.81 14.80
CA LYS A 580 12.96 5.37 13.86
C LYS A 580 12.53 6.71 13.24
N LEU A 581 11.94 7.60 14.06
CA LEU A 581 11.42 8.89 13.60
C LEU A 581 12.51 9.93 13.33
N LEU A 582 13.77 9.61 13.54
CA LEU A 582 14.92 10.46 13.26
C LEU A 582 15.40 10.30 11.81
N LEU A 583 16.19 11.27 11.36
CA LEU A 583 16.69 11.34 9.97
C LEU A 583 17.92 10.44 9.69
N PHE A 584 18.28 9.53 10.60
CA PHE A 584 19.41 8.63 10.40
C PHE A 584 19.00 7.39 9.64
#